data_7dbb1442f0a9898602f4b4a61927a843
#
_entry.id   7dbb1442f0a9898602f4b4a61927a843
#
_cell.length_a   1.000
_cell.length_b   1.000
_cell.length_c   1.000
_cell.angle_alpha   90.00
_cell.angle_beta   90.00
_cell.angle_gamma   90.00
#
_symmetry.space_group_name_H-M   'P 1'
#
loop_
_entity.id
_entity.type
_entity.pdbx_description
1 polymer ?
#
loop_
_entity_poly.entity_id
_entity_poly.type
_entity_poly.pdbx_seq_one_letter_code
_entity_poly.pdbx_strand_id
1 'polypeptide(L)'
;MSAALTAGEVVNRIKAVMAVQGVQWNDGTTRDRFKFGGPDTAVTGIATTFMGTFEAISKASALGLNMIIPHEDTYWNDADNTLIAEADPLVYRKKVDFMTEHNVVIFRIHDHMHRQRPDFMFSGTAREVGLDPATETAPNSHRFVIPETTLGELAARVTKVRGDAAIRVVGDPAAKVHRIATGAGMATPAVNAADVDVVIGGEQREIEGTFDSPEYVMDAATLGIPKGWIIIGHNMSEESGMQEMAAWLRPIVPEVKVLHVRAGSVYWVPK
;
A
#
# COMPACT_ATOMS: atom_id res chain seq x y z
N MET A 1 -13.91 23.75 27.40
CA MET A 1 -13.61 23.39 26.00
C MET A 1 -12.64 22.20 26.05
N SER A 2 -12.94 21.10 25.38
CA SER A 2 -11.97 20.00 25.24
C SER A 2 -10.71 20.52 24.55
N ALA A 3 -9.52 20.09 25.00
CA ALA A 3 -8.28 20.41 24.30
C ALA A 3 -8.36 19.88 22.86
N ALA A 4 -7.78 20.61 21.91
CA ALA A 4 -7.75 20.16 20.53
C ALA A 4 -6.89 18.89 20.42
N LEU A 5 -7.35 17.91 19.63
CA LEU A 5 -6.59 16.67 19.37
C LEU A 5 -5.25 17.04 18.71
N THR A 6 -4.14 16.56 19.24
CA THR A 6 -2.80 16.78 18.65
C THR A 6 -2.31 15.59 17.86
N ALA A 7 -1.38 15.79 16.93
CA ALA A 7 -0.77 14.72 16.15
C ALA A 7 -0.07 13.68 17.05
N GLY A 8 0.55 14.13 18.13
CA GLY A 8 1.17 13.25 19.14
C GLY A 8 0.14 12.34 19.83
N GLU A 9 -1.04 12.89 20.20
CA GLU A 9 -2.13 12.08 20.77
C GLU A 9 -2.65 11.05 19.78
N VAL A 10 -2.82 11.41 18.50
CA VAL A 10 -3.20 10.46 17.44
C VAL A 10 -2.20 9.31 17.37
N VAL A 11 -0.90 9.62 17.30
CA VAL A 11 0.16 8.61 17.23
C VAL A 11 0.17 7.73 18.49
N ASN A 12 0.01 8.31 19.67
CA ASN A 12 -0.03 7.56 20.93
C ASN A 12 -1.24 6.60 20.98
N ARG A 13 -2.40 7.00 20.48
CA ARG A 13 -3.58 6.13 20.39
C ARG A 13 -3.37 4.99 19.39
N ILE A 14 -2.74 5.26 18.23
CA ILE A 14 -2.32 4.24 17.26
C ILE A 14 -1.41 3.21 17.94
N LYS A 15 -0.35 3.66 18.61
CA LYS A 15 0.58 2.80 19.33
C LYS A 15 -0.12 1.94 20.39
N ALA A 16 -1.03 2.54 21.15
CA ALA A 16 -1.77 1.84 22.19
C ALA A 16 -2.66 0.72 21.63
N VAL A 17 -3.39 0.98 20.54
CA VAL A 17 -4.24 -0.03 19.88
C VAL A 17 -3.38 -1.14 19.28
N MET A 18 -2.27 -0.80 18.61
CA MET A 18 -1.34 -1.78 18.07
C MET A 18 -0.73 -2.67 19.16
N ALA A 19 -0.38 -2.10 20.31
CA ALA A 19 0.15 -2.85 21.44
C ALA A 19 -0.87 -3.89 21.98
N VAL A 20 -2.15 -3.54 22.03
CA VAL A 20 -3.23 -4.49 22.40
C VAL A 20 -3.33 -5.63 21.37
N GLN A 21 -3.03 -5.36 20.11
CA GLN A 21 -2.98 -6.35 19.03
C GLN A 21 -1.66 -7.14 18.98
N GLY A 22 -0.77 -6.95 19.95
CA GLY A 22 0.51 -7.67 20.05
C GLY A 22 1.65 -7.06 19.23
N VAL A 23 1.44 -5.90 18.61
CA VAL A 23 2.48 -5.17 17.84
C VAL A 23 3.27 -4.27 18.79
N GLN A 24 4.52 -4.64 19.07
CA GLN A 24 5.42 -3.82 19.87
C GLN A 24 6.04 -2.70 19.05
N TRP A 25 5.87 -1.45 19.49
CA TRP A 25 6.43 -0.29 18.83
C TRP A 25 7.93 -0.14 19.13
N ASN A 26 8.71 0.15 18.10
CA ASN A 26 10.14 0.42 18.20
C ASN A 26 10.47 1.76 17.52
N ASP A 27 10.71 2.80 18.29
CA ASP A 27 11.04 4.13 17.80
C ASP A 27 12.48 4.23 17.24
N GLY A 28 13.36 3.29 17.58
CA GLY A 28 14.78 3.39 17.26
C GLY A 28 15.19 2.96 15.85
N THR A 29 14.47 2.00 15.28
CA THR A 29 14.87 1.30 14.03
C THR A 29 13.82 1.33 12.93
N THR A 30 12.73 2.09 13.10
CA THR A 30 11.61 2.12 12.17
C THR A 30 11.60 3.38 11.30
N ARG A 31 10.95 3.28 10.13
CA ARG A 31 10.56 4.41 9.28
C ARG A 31 9.43 5.23 9.89
N ASP A 32 8.71 4.67 10.89
CA ASP A 32 7.48 5.19 11.46
C ASP A 32 7.77 6.36 12.41
N ARG A 33 7.76 7.57 11.85
CA ARG A 33 8.06 8.82 12.57
C ARG A 33 7.46 10.05 11.90
N PHE A 34 7.48 11.17 12.60
CA PHE A 34 7.18 12.45 11.99
C PHE A 34 8.20 12.79 10.89
N LYS A 35 7.69 13.21 9.73
CA LYS A 35 8.49 13.63 8.56
C LYS A 35 8.37 15.13 8.32
N PHE A 36 7.25 15.71 8.72
CA PHE A 36 6.99 17.15 8.66
C PHE A 36 6.05 17.56 9.78
N GLY A 37 6.16 18.81 10.29
CA GLY A 37 5.44 19.25 11.47
C GLY A 37 5.90 18.49 12.71
N GLY A 38 5.05 18.43 13.73
CA GLY A 38 5.44 17.83 15.00
C GLY A 38 4.24 17.35 15.84
N PRO A 39 4.53 16.71 16.99
CA PRO A 39 3.50 16.10 17.84
C PRO A 39 2.51 17.12 18.42
N ASP A 40 2.90 18.36 18.55
CA ASP A 40 2.05 19.43 19.14
C ASP A 40 1.10 20.07 18.10
N THR A 41 1.20 19.69 16.83
CA THR A 41 0.32 20.20 15.76
C THR A 41 -1.12 19.80 16.03
N ALA A 42 -2.04 20.79 16.10
CA ALA A 42 -3.48 20.53 16.22
C ALA A 42 -4.00 19.87 14.94
N VAL A 43 -4.75 18.76 15.10
CA VAL A 43 -5.30 17.96 14.00
C VAL A 43 -6.72 18.39 13.70
N THR A 44 -6.99 18.80 12.46
CA THR A 44 -8.33 19.15 11.96
C THR A 44 -9.01 17.99 11.24
N GLY A 45 -8.21 17.04 10.73
CA GLY A 45 -8.63 15.81 10.08
C GLY A 45 -7.43 15.02 9.59
N ILE A 46 -7.64 13.74 9.29
CA ILE A 46 -6.57 12.80 8.94
C ILE A 46 -6.81 12.24 7.54
N ALA A 47 -5.77 12.25 6.72
CA ALA A 47 -5.71 11.55 5.44
C ALA A 47 -4.72 10.39 5.52
N THR A 48 -5.16 9.16 5.20
CA THR A 48 -4.26 8.05 4.91
C THR A 48 -3.98 8.00 3.41
N THR A 49 -2.77 7.68 3.00
CA THR A 49 -2.36 7.62 1.60
C THR A 49 -1.20 6.65 1.42
N PHE A 50 -0.99 6.15 0.21
CA PHE A 50 0.18 5.31 -0.07
C PHE A 50 1.48 6.11 0.06
N MET A 51 1.61 7.24 -0.63
CA MET A 51 2.78 8.12 -0.60
C MET A 51 2.37 9.56 -0.27
N GLY A 52 3.27 10.30 0.41
CA GLY A 52 3.13 11.73 0.65
C GLY A 52 3.41 12.59 -0.60
N THR A 53 2.78 12.29 -1.75
CA THR A 53 2.93 13.12 -2.96
C THR A 53 2.33 14.50 -2.76
N PHE A 54 2.82 15.50 -3.52
CA PHE A 54 2.26 16.86 -3.48
C PHE A 54 0.75 16.85 -3.81
N GLU A 55 0.35 16.04 -4.77
CA GLU A 55 -1.05 15.89 -5.16
C GLU A 55 -1.92 15.34 -4.03
N ALA A 56 -1.47 14.25 -3.37
CA ALA A 56 -2.20 13.66 -2.23
C ALA A 56 -2.32 14.65 -1.07
N ILE A 57 -1.23 15.35 -0.73
CA ILE A 57 -1.20 16.36 0.34
C ILE A 57 -2.14 17.53 0.00
N SER A 58 -2.09 18.06 -1.22
CA SER A 58 -2.95 19.18 -1.63
C SER A 58 -4.43 18.81 -1.65
N LYS A 59 -4.78 17.61 -2.13
CA LYS A 59 -6.15 17.08 -2.08
C LYS A 59 -6.64 16.93 -0.63
N ALA A 60 -5.80 16.40 0.26
CA ALA A 60 -6.13 16.28 1.69
C ALA A 60 -6.38 17.64 2.32
N SER A 61 -5.50 18.63 2.09
CA SER A 61 -5.64 19.98 2.59
C SER A 61 -6.92 20.64 2.09
N ALA A 62 -7.27 20.47 0.81
CA ALA A 62 -8.52 20.99 0.24
C ALA A 62 -9.78 20.37 0.89
N LEU A 63 -9.66 19.17 1.49
CA LEU A 63 -10.72 18.51 2.26
C LEU A 63 -10.73 18.88 3.75
N GLY A 64 -9.84 19.78 4.19
CA GLY A 64 -9.68 20.19 5.58
C GLY A 64 -8.91 19.20 6.44
N LEU A 65 -8.14 18.29 5.83
CA LEU A 65 -7.34 17.29 6.52
C LEU A 65 -5.89 17.75 6.56
N ASN A 66 -5.36 18.03 7.74
CA ASN A 66 -3.99 18.51 7.87
C ASN A 66 -2.99 17.47 8.40
N MET A 67 -3.45 16.36 8.99
CA MET A 67 -2.56 15.25 9.32
C MET A 67 -2.57 14.21 8.19
N ILE A 68 -1.40 14.02 7.57
CA ILE A 68 -1.22 13.05 6.51
C ILE A 68 -0.45 11.86 7.07
N ILE A 69 -0.99 10.66 6.86
CA ILE A 69 -0.35 9.41 7.28
C ILE A 69 -0.05 8.61 6.01
N PRO A 70 1.14 8.76 5.41
CA PRO A 70 1.57 7.94 4.30
C PRO A 70 2.15 6.61 4.79
N HIS A 71 2.03 5.57 3.95
CA HIS A 71 2.73 4.31 4.14
C HIS A 71 4.18 4.41 3.67
N GLU A 72 4.37 4.93 2.47
CA GLU A 72 5.66 5.15 1.85
C GLU A 72 6.17 6.58 2.02
N ASP A 73 7.25 6.91 1.34
CA ASP A 73 8.00 8.14 1.54
C ASP A 73 7.25 9.42 1.15
N THR A 74 7.76 10.53 1.71
CA THR A 74 7.33 11.90 1.40
C THR A 74 8.37 12.62 0.56
N TYR A 75 9.66 12.28 0.70
CA TYR A 75 10.80 12.98 0.12
C TYR A 75 11.61 12.14 -0.87
N TRP A 76 10.94 11.25 -1.64
CA TRP A 76 11.45 10.54 -2.82
C TRP A 76 12.59 9.55 -2.54
N ASN A 77 12.72 9.07 -1.32
CA ASN A 77 13.64 7.99 -0.96
C ASN A 77 13.15 7.25 0.29
N ASP A 78 13.51 5.97 0.40
CA ASP A 78 13.02 5.11 1.49
C ASP A 78 13.43 5.56 2.90
N ALA A 79 14.59 6.20 3.03
CA ALA A 79 14.99 6.81 4.29
C ALA A 79 14.11 8.01 4.65
N ASP A 80 13.36 8.52 3.68
CA ASP A 80 12.45 9.66 3.79
C ASP A 80 13.17 10.89 4.40
N ASN A 81 14.35 11.14 3.89
CA ASN A 81 15.20 12.26 4.24
C ASN A 81 15.29 13.27 3.08
N THR A 82 15.95 14.39 3.31
CA THR A 82 16.00 15.50 2.37
C THR A 82 17.20 15.49 1.40
N LEU A 83 17.96 14.40 1.32
CA LEU A 83 19.17 14.34 0.49
C LEU A 83 18.90 14.57 -1.01
N ILE A 84 17.80 14.03 -1.55
CA ILE A 84 17.41 14.30 -2.95
C ILE A 84 16.97 15.75 -3.13
N ALA A 85 16.41 16.36 -2.10
CA ALA A 85 15.97 17.76 -2.12
C ALA A 85 17.15 18.74 -2.25
N GLU A 86 18.33 18.35 -1.80
CA GLU A 86 19.55 19.16 -1.95
C GLU A 86 20.01 19.23 -3.41
N ALA A 87 19.76 18.17 -4.20
CA ALA A 87 20.10 18.12 -5.62
C ALA A 87 19.11 18.91 -6.50
N ASP A 88 17.80 18.89 -6.17
CA ASP A 88 16.76 19.71 -6.82
C ASP A 88 15.89 20.43 -5.77
N PRO A 89 16.34 21.60 -5.30
CA PRO A 89 15.68 22.30 -4.21
C PRO A 89 14.34 22.96 -4.60
N LEU A 90 14.01 23.08 -5.90
CA LEU A 90 12.80 23.79 -6.31
C LEU A 90 11.53 23.00 -5.95
N VAL A 91 11.50 21.72 -6.28
CA VAL A 91 10.34 20.84 -5.99
C VAL A 91 10.18 20.69 -4.47
N TYR A 92 11.29 20.47 -3.76
CA TYR A 92 11.30 20.38 -2.31
C TYR A 92 10.73 21.64 -1.65
N ARG A 93 11.27 22.82 -2.01
CA ARG A 93 10.82 24.12 -1.43
C ARG A 93 9.33 24.34 -1.64
N LYS A 94 8.83 24.17 -2.86
CA LYS A 94 7.40 24.33 -3.16
C LYS A 94 6.51 23.39 -2.35
N LYS A 95 6.98 22.16 -2.13
CA LYS A 95 6.26 21.19 -1.30
C LYS A 95 6.25 21.60 0.16
N VAL A 96 7.40 22.01 0.71
CA VAL A 96 7.55 22.47 2.10
C VAL A 96 6.77 23.77 2.34
N ASP A 97 6.84 24.74 1.42
CA ASP A 97 6.11 26.00 1.53
C ASP A 97 4.60 25.75 1.63
N PHE A 98 4.07 24.89 0.75
CA PHE A 98 2.66 24.50 0.78
C PHE A 98 2.28 23.81 2.10
N MET A 99 3.09 22.84 2.56
CA MET A 99 2.82 22.14 3.81
C MET A 99 2.86 23.08 5.03
N THR A 100 3.76 24.06 5.02
CA THR A 100 3.87 25.09 6.06
C THR A 100 2.64 26.01 6.06
N GLU A 101 2.25 26.53 4.90
CA GLU A 101 1.09 27.41 4.73
C GLU A 101 -0.22 26.74 5.21
N HIS A 102 -0.36 25.44 4.99
CA HIS A 102 -1.56 24.68 5.33
C HIS A 102 -1.47 23.95 6.68
N ASN A 103 -0.46 24.27 7.51
CA ASN A 103 -0.23 23.65 8.82
C ASN A 103 -0.29 22.11 8.76
N VAL A 104 0.31 21.52 7.72
CA VAL A 104 0.34 20.06 7.52
C VAL A 104 1.26 19.42 8.54
N VAL A 105 0.89 18.24 9.04
CA VAL A 105 1.77 17.34 9.77
C VAL A 105 1.78 15.99 9.08
N ILE A 106 2.98 15.40 8.90
CA ILE A 106 3.16 14.10 8.27
C ILE A 106 3.77 13.13 9.28
N PHE A 107 3.07 12.01 9.49
CA PHE A 107 3.58 10.89 10.26
C PHE A 107 3.56 9.63 9.40
N ARG A 108 4.74 9.17 8.94
CA ARG A 108 4.85 7.93 8.17
C ARG A 108 4.61 6.72 9.06
N ILE A 109 3.88 5.73 8.56
CA ILE A 109 3.67 4.45 9.22
C ILE A 109 3.78 3.31 8.21
N HIS A 110 4.83 2.53 8.34
CA HIS A 110 5.20 1.44 7.42
C HIS A 110 5.47 0.14 8.19
N ASP A 111 6.56 0.08 8.95
CA ASP A 111 7.08 -1.14 9.55
C ASP A 111 6.10 -1.79 10.53
N HIS A 112 5.41 -0.98 11.35
CA HIS A 112 4.45 -1.50 12.32
C HIS A 112 3.13 -1.91 11.67
N MET A 113 2.78 -1.32 10.52
CA MET A 113 1.61 -1.71 9.76
C MET A 113 1.73 -3.14 9.26
N HIS A 114 2.88 -3.53 8.73
CA HIS A 114 3.18 -4.90 8.29
C HIS A 114 3.24 -5.93 9.42
N ARG A 115 3.32 -5.49 10.67
CA ARG A 115 3.29 -6.38 11.85
C ARG A 115 1.89 -6.67 12.34
N GLN A 116 0.87 -5.94 11.87
CA GLN A 116 -0.52 -6.21 12.22
C GLN A 116 -1.01 -7.52 11.61
N ARG A 117 -2.08 -8.06 12.21
CA ARG A 117 -2.77 -9.24 11.68
C ARG A 117 -4.28 -9.00 11.69
N PRO A 118 -4.94 -8.98 10.53
CA PRO A 118 -4.34 -9.09 9.19
C PRO A 118 -3.44 -7.89 8.85
N ASP A 119 -2.43 -8.13 7.99
CA ASP A 119 -1.67 -7.05 7.36
C ASP A 119 -2.57 -6.33 6.36
N PHE A 120 -2.79 -5.03 6.57
CA PHE A 120 -3.74 -4.26 5.76
C PHE A 120 -3.32 -4.16 4.29
N MET A 121 -2.03 -4.17 3.98
CA MET A 121 -1.56 -4.09 2.60
C MET A 121 -2.01 -5.33 1.81
N PHE A 122 -1.82 -6.51 2.38
CA PHE A 122 -2.25 -7.76 1.75
C PHE A 122 -3.77 -7.94 1.74
N SER A 123 -4.44 -7.68 2.86
CA SER A 123 -5.89 -7.84 2.95
C SER A 123 -6.63 -6.82 2.08
N GLY A 124 -6.13 -5.59 1.99
CA GLY A 124 -6.67 -4.56 1.12
C GLY A 124 -6.59 -4.95 -0.35
N THR A 125 -5.41 -5.44 -0.81
CA THR A 125 -5.24 -5.95 -2.17
C THR A 125 -6.19 -7.10 -2.47
N ALA A 126 -6.27 -8.10 -1.59
CA ALA A 126 -7.17 -9.24 -1.78
C ALA A 126 -8.63 -8.79 -1.96
N ARG A 127 -9.10 -7.88 -1.08
CA ARG A 127 -10.46 -7.35 -1.14
C ARG A 127 -10.70 -6.53 -2.41
N GLU A 128 -9.76 -5.69 -2.80
CA GLU A 128 -9.91 -4.84 -4.00
C GLU A 128 -10.01 -5.67 -5.28
N VAL A 129 -9.26 -6.77 -5.39
CA VAL A 129 -9.37 -7.67 -6.54
C VAL A 129 -10.51 -8.68 -6.44
N GLY A 130 -11.35 -8.57 -5.40
CA GLY A 130 -12.58 -9.34 -5.23
C GLY A 130 -12.38 -10.76 -4.72
N LEU A 131 -11.29 -11.01 -3.97
CA LEU A 131 -11.11 -12.28 -3.28
C LEU A 131 -11.91 -12.28 -1.97
N ASP A 132 -12.73 -13.31 -1.79
CA ASP A 132 -13.52 -13.48 -0.57
C ASP A 132 -12.61 -13.95 0.58
N PRO A 133 -12.53 -13.22 1.71
CA PRO A 133 -11.78 -13.67 2.88
C PRO A 133 -12.16 -15.07 3.38
N ALA A 134 -13.41 -15.50 3.18
CA ALA A 134 -13.87 -16.84 3.55
C ALA A 134 -13.21 -17.97 2.71
N THR A 135 -12.59 -17.62 1.58
CA THR A 135 -11.86 -18.57 0.72
C THR A 135 -10.37 -18.62 1.00
N GLU A 136 -9.89 -17.85 2.00
CA GLU A 136 -8.51 -17.92 2.46
C GLU A 136 -8.22 -19.27 3.11
N THR A 137 -7.14 -19.92 2.70
CA THR A 137 -6.81 -21.30 3.12
C THR A 137 -6.41 -21.43 4.58
N ALA A 138 -5.90 -20.37 5.17
CA ALA A 138 -5.62 -20.25 6.60
C ALA A 138 -5.55 -18.76 6.98
N PRO A 139 -5.86 -18.37 8.22
CA PRO A 139 -5.80 -16.97 8.64
C PRO A 139 -4.44 -16.32 8.34
N ASN A 140 -4.46 -15.19 7.63
CA ASN A 140 -3.28 -14.42 7.20
C ASN A 140 -2.30 -15.21 6.31
N SER A 141 -2.76 -16.23 5.62
CA SER A 141 -1.96 -16.96 4.63
C SER A 141 -1.80 -16.19 3.32
N HIS A 142 -2.75 -15.28 3.04
CA HIS A 142 -2.87 -14.55 1.78
C HIS A 142 -2.97 -15.47 0.57
N ARG A 143 -3.48 -16.70 0.79
CA ARG A 143 -3.74 -17.72 -0.21
C ARG A 143 -5.22 -18.06 -0.23
N PHE A 144 -5.79 -18.08 -1.41
CA PHE A 144 -7.23 -18.19 -1.64
C PHE A 144 -7.52 -19.32 -2.61
N VAL A 145 -8.61 -20.04 -2.38
CA VAL A 145 -9.15 -20.99 -3.35
C VAL A 145 -10.43 -20.41 -3.93
N ILE A 146 -10.44 -20.17 -5.24
CA ILE A 146 -11.58 -19.60 -5.97
C ILE A 146 -12.19 -20.64 -6.92
N PRO A 147 -13.41 -20.44 -7.42
CA PRO A 147 -13.92 -21.21 -8.55
C PRO A 147 -12.94 -21.16 -9.74
N GLU A 148 -12.73 -22.29 -10.41
CA GLU A 148 -11.83 -22.37 -11.56
C GLU A 148 -12.18 -21.32 -12.62
N THR A 149 -11.16 -20.62 -13.09
CA THR A 149 -11.24 -19.62 -14.15
C THR A 149 -10.00 -19.71 -15.04
N THR A 150 -9.88 -18.89 -16.07
CA THR A 150 -8.63 -18.76 -16.81
C THR A 150 -7.78 -17.63 -16.28
N LEU A 151 -6.45 -17.71 -16.47
CA LEU A 151 -5.53 -16.59 -16.14
C LEU A 151 -5.96 -15.31 -16.85
N GLY A 152 -6.37 -15.40 -18.11
CA GLY A 152 -6.84 -14.24 -18.88
C GLY A 152 -8.09 -13.59 -18.29
N GLU A 153 -9.10 -14.38 -17.89
CA GLU A 153 -10.31 -13.87 -17.23
C GLU A 153 -10.01 -13.24 -15.87
N LEU A 154 -9.11 -13.87 -15.09
CA LEU A 154 -8.67 -13.33 -13.81
C LEU A 154 -7.94 -11.99 -14.00
N ALA A 155 -7.01 -11.91 -14.95
CA ALA A 155 -6.29 -10.69 -15.28
C ALA A 155 -7.24 -9.57 -15.76
N ALA A 156 -8.22 -9.90 -16.58
CA ALA A 156 -9.23 -8.94 -17.05
C ALA A 156 -10.09 -8.39 -15.89
N ARG A 157 -10.46 -9.23 -14.90
CA ARG A 157 -11.16 -8.78 -13.69
C ARG A 157 -10.30 -7.81 -12.88
N VAL A 158 -9.04 -8.14 -12.66
CA VAL A 158 -8.09 -7.28 -11.92
C VAL A 158 -7.92 -5.94 -12.64
N THR A 159 -7.72 -5.94 -13.96
CA THR A 159 -7.60 -4.73 -14.77
C THR A 159 -8.85 -3.86 -14.69
N LYS A 160 -10.03 -4.46 -14.75
CA LYS A 160 -11.31 -3.74 -14.66
C LYS A 160 -11.50 -3.04 -13.33
N VAL A 161 -11.15 -3.70 -12.23
CA VAL A 161 -11.27 -3.11 -10.88
C VAL A 161 -10.28 -1.96 -10.69
N ARG A 162 -9.08 -2.11 -11.22
CA ARG A 162 -8.02 -1.11 -11.07
C ARG A 162 -8.12 0.08 -12.02
N GLY A 163 -8.80 -0.10 -13.13
CA GLY A 163 -9.11 0.98 -14.07
C GLY A 163 -7.90 1.48 -14.86
N ASP A 164 -7.11 2.33 -14.27
CA ASP A 164 -5.96 3.05 -14.87
C ASP A 164 -4.59 2.40 -14.62
N ALA A 165 -4.54 1.27 -13.92
CA ALA A 165 -3.29 0.64 -13.54
C ALA A 165 -2.56 -0.01 -14.73
N ALA A 166 -1.25 0.22 -14.84
CA ALA A 166 -0.38 -0.46 -15.78
C ALA A 166 -0.09 -1.89 -15.28
N ILE A 167 -0.97 -2.83 -15.61
CA ILE A 167 -0.86 -4.24 -15.21
C ILE A 167 -0.06 -5.00 -16.26
N ARG A 168 0.91 -5.82 -15.79
CA ARG A 168 1.65 -6.77 -16.62
C ARG A 168 1.28 -8.18 -16.19
N VAL A 169 1.16 -9.09 -17.14
CA VAL A 169 0.80 -10.49 -16.88
C VAL A 169 1.80 -11.42 -17.54
N VAL A 170 2.23 -12.45 -16.81
CA VAL A 170 3.06 -13.53 -17.32
C VAL A 170 2.30 -14.84 -17.17
N GLY A 171 2.38 -15.72 -18.15
CA GLY A 171 1.72 -17.03 -18.19
C GLY A 171 0.80 -17.20 -19.40
N ASP A 172 0.29 -18.42 -19.58
CA ASP A 172 -0.67 -18.71 -20.64
C ASP A 172 -2.08 -18.17 -20.26
N PRO A 173 -2.66 -17.25 -21.02
CA PRO A 173 -3.99 -16.71 -20.72
C PRO A 173 -5.10 -17.78 -20.68
N ALA A 174 -4.92 -18.94 -21.34
CA ALA A 174 -5.87 -20.04 -21.33
C ALA A 174 -5.68 -21.00 -20.13
N ALA A 175 -4.60 -20.87 -19.37
CA ALA A 175 -4.32 -21.73 -18.23
C ALA A 175 -5.47 -21.69 -17.20
N LYS A 176 -5.92 -22.89 -16.77
CA LYS A 176 -6.95 -23.03 -15.74
C LYS A 176 -6.36 -22.86 -14.36
N VAL A 177 -6.88 -21.94 -13.59
CA VAL A 177 -6.34 -21.50 -12.29
C VAL A 177 -7.44 -21.39 -11.23
N HIS A 178 -7.11 -21.71 -9.99
CA HIS A 178 -8.04 -21.62 -8.86
C HIS A 178 -7.35 -21.33 -7.51
N ARG A 179 -6.02 -21.48 -7.43
CA ARG A 179 -5.23 -21.25 -6.21
C ARG A 179 -4.48 -19.93 -6.35
N ILE A 180 -4.99 -18.92 -5.70
CA ILE A 180 -4.49 -17.54 -5.84
C ILE A 180 -3.70 -17.14 -4.58
N ALA A 181 -2.57 -16.50 -4.76
CA ALA A 181 -1.88 -15.81 -3.67
C ALA A 181 -1.81 -14.31 -3.95
N THR A 182 -1.93 -13.49 -2.90
CA THR A 182 -1.76 -12.04 -3.02
C THR A 182 -0.41 -11.61 -2.43
N GLY A 183 0.21 -10.60 -3.06
CA GLY A 183 1.42 -9.94 -2.60
C GLY A 183 1.21 -8.44 -2.47
N ALA A 184 2.06 -7.77 -1.68
CA ALA A 184 2.08 -6.33 -1.52
C ALA A 184 3.52 -5.83 -1.61
N GLY A 185 3.72 -4.67 -2.25
CA GLY A 185 5.03 -4.07 -2.44
C GLY A 185 6.04 -5.04 -3.06
N MET A 186 7.14 -5.23 -2.38
CA MET A 186 8.18 -6.22 -2.74
C MET A 186 7.90 -7.62 -2.17
N ALA A 187 6.99 -7.73 -1.20
CA ALA A 187 6.68 -8.98 -0.53
C ALA A 187 5.65 -9.78 -1.34
N THR A 188 6.12 -10.58 -2.27
CA THR A 188 5.29 -11.46 -3.07
C THR A 188 5.47 -12.91 -2.66
N PRO A 189 4.38 -13.70 -2.56
CA PRO A 189 4.48 -15.14 -2.39
C PRO A 189 5.26 -15.80 -3.53
N ALA A 190 5.93 -16.90 -3.24
CA ALA A 190 6.66 -17.65 -4.26
C ALA A 190 5.70 -18.24 -5.29
N VAL A 191 5.79 -17.82 -6.55
CA VAL A 191 4.95 -18.30 -7.64
C VAL A 191 5.18 -19.80 -7.95
N ASN A 192 6.37 -20.31 -7.63
CA ASN A 192 6.73 -21.72 -7.76
C ASN A 192 6.22 -22.60 -6.60
N ALA A 193 5.55 -22.05 -5.60
CA ALA A 193 4.93 -22.86 -4.56
C ALA A 193 3.89 -23.83 -5.14
N ALA A 194 3.87 -25.06 -4.62
CA ALA A 194 3.02 -26.12 -5.16
C ALA A 194 1.50 -25.84 -4.98
N ASP A 195 1.16 -25.02 -3.99
CA ASP A 195 -0.20 -24.63 -3.63
C ASP A 195 -0.65 -23.30 -4.26
N VAL A 196 0.10 -22.75 -5.20
CA VAL A 196 -0.19 -21.48 -5.89
C VAL A 196 -0.21 -21.69 -7.39
N ASP A 197 -1.30 -21.27 -8.04
CA ASP A 197 -1.40 -21.20 -9.51
C ASP A 197 -1.05 -19.80 -10.00
N VAL A 198 -1.57 -18.75 -9.32
CA VAL A 198 -1.37 -17.35 -9.71
C VAL A 198 -1.01 -16.50 -8.51
N VAL A 199 -0.02 -15.64 -8.68
CA VAL A 199 0.27 -14.53 -7.77
C VAL A 199 -0.33 -13.25 -8.33
N ILE A 200 -1.09 -12.51 -7.51
CA ILE A 200 -1.60 -11.17 -7.81
C ILE A 200 -0.93 -10.18 -6.86
N GLY A 201 -0.28 -9.17 -7.39
CA GLY A 201 0.24 -8.06 -6.59
C GLY A 201 1.73 -7.83 -6.76
N GLY A 202 2.22 -6.89 -5.96
CA GLY A 202 3.63 -6.58 -5.88
C GLY A 202 4.27 -5.98 -7.12
N GLU A 203 5.55 -5.76 -6.98
CA GLU A 203 6.41 -5.34 -8.07
C GLU A 203 7.33 -6.48 -8.52
N GLN A 204 7.66 -6.50 -9.79
CA GLN A 204 8.76 -7.28 -10.31
C GLN A 204 9.96 -6.35 -10.48
N ARG A 205 11.02 -6.63 -9.75
CA ARG A 205 12.30 -5.97 -9.94
C ARG A 205 13.07 -6.62 -11.10
N GLU A 206 13.44 -5.81 -12.04
CA GLU A 206 14.26 -6.20 -13.20
C GLU A 206 15.69 -5.69 -12.96
N ILE A 207 16.37 -6.30 -11.97
CA ILE A 207 17.71 -5.91 -11.54
C ILE A 207 18.71 -6.86 -12.23
N GLU A 208 19.77 -6.32 -12.81
CA GLU A 208 20.89 -7.07 -13.40
C GLU A 208 20.45 -8.10 -14.46
N GLY A 209 19.29 -7.86 -15.11
CA GLY A 209 18.73 -8.75 -16.12
C GLY A 209 18.09 -10.02 -15.58
N THR A 210 17.81 -10.09 -14.27
CA THR A 210 17.13 -11.24 -13.68
C THR A 210 15.63 -11.10 -13.75
N PHE A 211 14.97 -12.19 -14.10
CA PHE A 211 13.48 -12.30 -14.20
C PHE A 211 13.01 -13.59 -13.53
N ASP A 212 13.58 -13.97 -12.41
CA ASP A 212 13.44 -15.28 -11.78
C ASP A 212 11.99 -15.82 -11.78
N SER A 213 11.03 -15.05 -11.30
CA SER A 213 9.64 -15.49 -11.25
C SER A 213 8.93 -15.43 -12.60
N PRO A 214 9.07 -14.36 -13.42
CA PRO A 214 8.57 -14.35 -14.80
C PRO A 214 9.15 -15.48 -15.66
N GLU A 215 10.46 -15.74 -15.57
CA GLU A 215 11.11 -16.83 -16.31
C GLU A 215 10.52 -18.19 -15.93
N TYR A 216 10.39 -18.48 -14.63
CA TYR A 216 9.73 -19.69 -14.15
C TYR A 216 8.31 -19.85 -14.70
N VAL A 217 7.52 -18.77 -14.71
CA VAL A 217 6.14 -18.80 -15.24
C VAL A 217 6.11 -19.02 -16.75
N MET A 218 7.06 -18.44 -17.50
CA MET A 218 7.17 -18.68 -18.94
C MET A 218 7.49 -20.14 -19.25
N ASP A 219 8.43 -20.73 -18.50
CA ASP A 219 8.77 -22.15 -18.63
C ASP A 219 7.56 -23.03 -18.28
N ALA A 220 6.88 -22.73 -17.18
CA ALA A 220 5.67 -23.44 -16.77
C ALA A 220 4.58 -23.40 -17.86
N ALA A 221 4.34 -22.24 -18.47
CA ALA A 221 3.38 -22.09 -19.56
C ALA A 221 3.77 -22.95 -20.78
N THR A 222 5.06 -22.97 -21.15
CA THR A 222 5.58 -23.80 -22.24
C THR A 222 5.40 -25.29 -21.97
N LEU A 223 5.53 -25.68 -20.69
CA LEU A 223 5.37 -27.07 -20.24
C LEU A 223 3.91 -27.46 -19.98
N GLY A 224 2.94 -26.55 -20.19
CA GLY A 224 1.51 -26.80 -19.92
C GLY A 224 1.16 -26.84 -18.42
N ILE A 225 2.00 -26.28 -17.56
CA ILE A 225 1.77 -26.18 -16.11
C ILE A 225 1.05 -24.87 -15.82
N PRO A 226 -0.11 -24.88 -15.12
CA PRO A 226 -0.92 -23.69 -14.91
C PRO A 226 -0.29 -22.75 -13.85
N LYS A 227 0.59 -21.88 -14.28
CA LYS A 227 1.19 -20.82 -13.48
C LYS A 227 0.97 -19.47 -14.12
N GLY A 228 0.79 -18.44 -13.27
CA GLY A 228 0.64 -17.07 -13.73
C GLY A 228 1.10 -16.05 -12.70
N TRP A 229 1.47 -14.86 -13.18
CA TRP A 229 1.70 -13.71 -12.34
C TRP A 229 1.03 -12.46 -12.93
N ILE A 230 0.16 -11.83 -12.13
CA ILE A 230 -0.48 -10.56 -12.42
C ILE A 230 0.23 -9.49 -11.60
N ILE A 231 1.09 -8.71 -12.24
CA ILE A 231 1.96 -7.71 -11.61
C ILE A 231 1.21 -6.38 -11.63
N ILE A 232 0.76 -5.93 -10.45
CA ILE A 232 -0.04 -4.70 -10.31
C ILE A 232 0.79 -3.49 -9.86
N GLY A 233 2.07 -3.69 -9.57
CA GLY A 233 3.01 -2.67 -9.10
C GLY A 233 2.93 -2.41 -7.60
N HIS A 234 3.99 -1.82 -7.06
CA HIS A 234 4.15 -1.57 -5.63
C HIS A 234 3.00 -0.70 -5.09
N ASN A 235 2.89 0.53 -5.60
CA ASN A 235 1.90 1.47 -5.12
C ASN A 235 0.46 0.94 -5.21
N MET A 236 0.14 0.26 -6.31
CA MET A 236 -1.22 -0.25 -6.50
C MET A 236 -1.52 -1.46 -5.61
N SER A 237 -0.52 -2.21 -5.19
CA SER A 237 -0.70 -3.33 -4.26
C SER A 237 -0.88 -2.90 -2.80
N GLU A 238 -0.53 -1.66 -2.44
CA GLU A 238 -0.61 -1.16 -1.07
C GLU A 238 -1.60 -0.01 -0.88
N GLU A 239 -2.04 0.64 -1.96
CA GLU A 239 -2.99 1.75 -1.91
C GLU A 239 -4.30 1.36 -1.18
N SER A 240 -4.84 0.17 -1.47
CA SER A 240 -6.06 -0.33 -0.82
C SER A 240 -5.87 -0.65 0.67
N GLY A 241 -4.64 -0.99 1.07
CA GLY A 241 -4.30 -1.16 2.48
C GLY A 241 -4.43 0.14 3.28
N MET A 242 -4.13 1.28 2.66
CA MET A 242 -4.31 2.58 3.29
C MET A 242 -5.77 2.99 3.41
N GLN A 243 -6.65 2.45 2.57
CA GLN A 243 -8.10 2.57 2.77
C GLN A 243 -8.57 1.76 3.99
N GLU A 244 -8.03 0.55 4.19
CA GLU A 244 -8.27 -0.25 5.39
C GLU A 244 -7.81 0.50 6.64
N MET A 245 -6.62 1.10 6.58
CA MET A 245 -6.09 1.90 7.68
C MET A 245 -7.02 3.07 8.03
N ALA A 246 -7.59 3.77 7.04
CA ALA A 246 -8.55 4.84 7.31
C ALA A 246 -9.78 4.30 8.07
N ALA A 247 -10.29 3.15 7.67
CA ALA A 247 -11.43 2.52 8.35
C ALA A 247 -11.08 2.12 9.79
N TRP A 248 -9.88 1.57 10.01
CA TRP A 248 -9.36 1.18 11.31
C TRP A 248 -9.13 2.40 12.23
N LEU A 249 -8.68 3.53 11.68
CA LEU A 249 -8.42 4.75 12.47
C LEU A 249 -9.69 5.46 12.96
N ARG A 250 -10.79 5.40 12.20
CA ARG A 250 -12.03 6.14 12.55
C ARG A 250 -12.51 5.92 13.98
N PRO A 251 -12.61 4.70 14.51
CA PRO A 251 -13.00 4.49 15.90
C PRO A 251 -11.94 4.90 16.94
N ILE A 252 -10.67 5.04 16.53
CA ILE A 252 -9.55 5.41 17.42
C ILE A 252 -9.53 6.91 17.67
N VAL A 253 -9.94 7.71 16.67
CA VAL A 253 -9.93 9.17 16.70
C VAL A 253 -11.28 9.74 16.22
N PRO A 254 -12.37 9.45 16.94
CA PRO A 254 -13.72 9.82 16.52
C PRO A 254 -13.97 11.34 16.50
N GLU A 255 -13.07 12.13 17.09
CA GLU A 255 -13.16 13.58 17.18
C GLU A 255 -12.91 14.30 15.84
N VAL A 256 -12.25 13.63 14.90
CA VAL A 256 -11.86 14.22 13.62
C VAL A 256 -12.23 13.32 12.45
N LYS A 257 -12.39 13.94 11.29
CA LYS A 257 -12.67 13.22 10.05
C LYS A 257 -11.43 12.44 9.61
N VAL A 258 -11.60 11.15 9.25
CA VAL A 258 -10.56 10.30 8.69
C VAL A 258 -10.97 9.81 7.32
N LEU A 259 -10.19 10.14 6.29
CA LEU A 259 -10.42 9.71 4.90
C LEU A 259 -9.16 9.05 4.34
N HIS A 260 -9.38 8.12 3.40
CA HIS A 260 -8.35 7.71 2.47
C HIS A 260 -8.29 8.69 1.29
N VAL A 261 -7.10 9.21 1.00
CA VAL A 261 -6.83 10.07 -0.15
C VAL A 261 -5.84 9.35 -1.05
N ARG A 262 -6.29 8.87 -2.19
CA ARG A 262 -5.44 8.09 -3.09
C ARG A 262 -4.25 8.90 -3.59
N ALA A 263 -3.06 8.31 -3.53
CA ALA A 263 -1.86 8.84 -4.18
C ALA A 263 -1.95 8.71 -5.71
N GLY A 264 -2.77 7.79 -6.20
CA GLY A 264 -2.94 7.52 -7.62
C GLY A 264 -1.85 6.64 -8.21
N SER A 265 -1.99 6.30 -9.49
CA SER A 265 -0.96 5.55 -10.22
C SER A 265 0.22 6.45 -10.56
N VAL A 266 1.44 5.96 -10.30
CA VAL A 266 2.69 6.65 -10.73
C VAL A 266 2.95 6.47 -12.22
N TYR A 267 2.28 5.51 -12.85
CA TYR A 267 2.42 5.18 -14.27
C TYR A 267 1.14 5.48 -15.03
N TRP A 268 1.30 5.90 -16.27
CA TRP A 268 0.24 5.97 -17.26
C TRP A 268 0.64 5.14 -18.49
N VAL A 269 -0.34 4.62 -19.21
CA VAL A 269 -0.11 3.83 -20.42
C VAL A 269 -0.37 4.71 -21.62
N PRO A 270 0.60 4.89 -22.54
CA PRO A 270 0.36 5.59 -23.80
C PRO A 270 -0.78 4.94 -24.57
N LYS A 271 -1.65 5.77 -25.18
CA LYS A 271 -2.76 5.32 -26.04
C LYS A 271 -2.28 5.06 -27.45
#